data_a89176ab76f2f2349a6aaa543009fff2
#
_entry.id   a89176ab76f2f2349a6aaa543009fff2
#
_cell.length_a   1.000
_cell.length_b   1.000
_cell.length_c   1.000
_cell.angle_alpha   90.00
_cell.angle_beta   90.00
_cell.angle_gamma   90.00
#
_symmetry.space_group_name_H-M   'P 1'
#
loop_
_entity.id
_entity.type
_entity.pdbx_description
1 polymer ?
#
loop_
_entity_poly.entity_id
_entity_poly.type
_entity_poly.pdbx_seq_one_letter_code
_entity_poly.pdbx_strand_id
1 'polypeptide(L)'
;NESSVLIKHFYYDIDYTLGDKFTEDTLYFHAYFNRENLTNLKKDFELLPYVEGKGRYLGTNMGVRCNTKLYSDTWWGEGEFKAYIDGDTDYPTICGTGVEDYIGTAWGQDYYYDLYCGCPVYDKTNMELCFYRFHVPDPIYFNSNFKATIQQIGAVDRDDYFHHAQLLYLSLIHI
;
A
#
# COMPACT_ATOMS: atom_id res chain seq x y z
N ASN A 1 -13.03 14.96 -8.00
CA ASN A 1 -12.51 14.52 -9.29
C ASN A 1 -11.44 15.51 -9.76
N GLU A 2 -10.21 15.11 -9.76
CA GLU A 2 -9.07 15.92 -10.24
C GLU A 2 -8.73 15.65 -11.73
N SER A 3 -9.52 14.79 -12.37
CA SER A 3 -9.38 14.50 -13.80
C SER A 3 -9.95 15.62 -14.66
N SER A 4 -9.30 15.91 -15.78
CA SER A 4 -9.83 16.79 -16.83
C SER A 4 -10.98 16.15 -17.63
N VAL A 5 -11.20 14.86 -17.47
CA VAL A 5 -12.25 14.11 -18.15
C VAL A 5 -13.51 14.09 -17.28
N LEU A 6 -14.64 14.38 -17.91
CA LEU A 6 -15.94 14.32 -17.25
C LEU A 6 -16.29 12.88 -16.88
N ILE A 7 -16.50 12.62 -15.60
CA ILE A 7 -17.10 11.38 -15.12
C ILE A 7 -18.61 11.51 -15.31
N LYS A 8 -19.16 10.75 -16.26
CA LYS A 8 -20.60 10.83 -16.57
C LYS A 8 -21.49 10.21 -15.49
N HIS A 9 -20.97 9.17 -14.83
CA HIS A 9 -21.70 8.45 -13.79
C HIS A 9 -20.72 8.08 -12.68
N PHE A 10 -21.12 8.33 -11.45
CA PHE A 10 -20.40 7.94 -10.25
C PHE A 10 -21.43 7.45 -9.23
N TYR A 11 -21.36 6.18 -8.87
CA TYR A 11 -22.30 5.53 -7.96
C TYR A 11 -21.57 5.19 -6.67
N TYR A 12 -22.22 5.43 -5.56
CA TYR A 12 -21.71 5.06 -4.23
C TYR A 12 -22.89 4.74 -3.32
N ASP A 13 -22.60 3.93 -2.30
CA ASP A 13 -23.51 3.63 -1.21
C ASP A 13 -22.74 3.83 0.10
N ILE A 14 -23.39 4.41 1.10
CA ILE A 14 -22.77 4.72 2.39
C ILE A 14 -23.77 4.38 3.48
N ASP A 15 -23.46 3.36 4.25
CA ASP A 15 -24.17 3.02 5.48
C ASP A 15 -23.59 3.83 6.64
N TYR A 16 -24.48 4.38 7.48
CA TYR A 16 -24.07 5.11 8.67
C TYR A 16 -25.11 4.96 9.78
N THR A 17 -24.70 5.21 11.01
CA THR A 17 -25.56 5.24 12.19
C THR A 17 -25.67 6.65 12.74
N LEU A 18 -26.78 6.92 13.40
CA LEU A 18 -27.04 8.20 14.07
C LEU A 18 -27.21 7.98 15.57
N GLY A 19 -26.74 8.95 16.35
CA GLY A 19 -26.94 8.95 17.80
C GLY A 19 -25.92 8.11 18.58
N ASP A 20 -24.88 7.63 17.92
CA ASP A 20 -23.77 6.96 18.59
C ASP A 20 -23.07 7.92 19.55
N LYS A 21 -22.68 7.41 20.71
CA LYS A 21 -21.93 8.18 21.68
C LYS A 21 -20.43 7.89 21.48
N PHE A 22 -19.69 8.93 21.21
CA PHE A 22 -18.24 8.85 21.18
C PHE A 22 -17.69 8.79 22.61
N THR A 23 -16.69 7.96 22.80
CA THR A 23 -15.91 7.83 24.04
C THR A 23 -14.52 8.45 23.82
N GLU A 24 -13.75 8.59 24.89
CA GLU A 24 -12.36 9.05 24.82
C GLU A 24 -11.46 8.13 23.94
N ASP A 25 -11.86 6.87 23.78
CA ASP A 25 -11.16 5.90 22.96
C ASP A 25 -11.65 5.85 21.50
N THR A 26 -12.58 6.72 21.13
CA THR A 26 -13.08 6.76 19.75
C THR A 26 -12.05 7.39 18.84
N LEU A 27 -11.59 6.65 17.83
CA LEU A 27 -10.62 7.10 16.85
C LEU A 27 -11.31 7.61 15.58
N TYR A 28 -10.65 8.52 14.87
CA TYR A 28 -11.09 8.99 13.57
C TYR A 28 -10.48 8.15 12.46
N PHE A 29 -11.30 7.87 11.45
CA PHE A 29 -10.83 7.19 10.25
C PHE A 29 -10.19 8.18 9.30
N HIS A 30 -8.98 7.87 8.85
CA HIS A 30 -8.23 8.64 7.87
C HIS A 30 -7.84 7.75 6.69
N ALA A 31 -7.80 8.33 5.50
CA ALA A 31 -7.27 7.70 4.31
C ALA A 31 -6.21 8.61 3.69
N TYR A 32 -5.11 8.03 3.27
CA TYR A 32 -4.03 8.71 2.57
C TYR A 32 -3.85 8.11 1.18
N PHE A 33 -3.77 8.96 0.18
CA PHE A 33 -3.52 8.57 -1.20
C PHE A 33 -2.18 9.12 -1.66
N ASN A 34 -1.34 8.24 -2.16
CA ASN A 34 -0.07 8.62 -2.77
C ASN A 34 0.07 7.97 -4.14
N ARG A 35 0.70 8.70 -5.06
CA ARG A 35 1.00 8.23 -6.40
C ARG A 35 2.32 8.81 -6.87
N GLU A 36 3.22 7.94 -7.30
CA GLU A 36 4.39 8.33 -8.06
C GLU A 36 4.25 7.82 -9.50
N ASN A 37 4.43 8.70 -10.47
CA ASN A 37 4.32 8.34 -11.89
C ASN A 37 5.59 7.71 -12.42
N LEU A 38 6.63 7.83 -11.67
CA LEU A 38 7.90 7.13 -11.74
C LEU A 38 8.38 7.07 -10.31
N THR A 39 8.47 5.86 -9.77
CA THR A 39 9.04 5.72 -8.43
C THR A 39 10.51 6.10 -8.42
N ASN A 40 10.96 6.73 -7.36
CA ASN A 40 12.35 7.12 -7.20
C ASN A 40 13.23 5.90 -6.99
N LEU A 41 14.31 5.79 -7.76
CA LEU A 41 15.28 4.72 -7.60
C LEU A 41 15.94 4.78 -6.21
N LYS A 42 16.13 3.62 -5.59
CA LYS A 42 16.78 3.46 -4.27
C LYS A 42 16.10 4.25 -3.13
N LYS A 43 14.85 4.60 -3.32
CA LYS A 43 14.02 5.22 -2.31
C LYS A 43 12.78 4.37 -2.10
N ASP A 44 12.47 4.08 -0.84
CA ASP A 44 11.22 3.41 -0.49
C ASP A 44 10.03 4.25 -0.94
N PHE A 45 9.00 3.62 -1.47
CA PHE A 45 7.74 4.29 -1.73
C PHE A 45 6.97 4.48 -0.42
N GLU A 46 6.46 5.68 -0.21
CA GLU A 46 5.73 6.04 0.99
C GLU A 46 4.27 5.61 0.88
N LEU A 47 3.89 4.57 1.62
CA LEU A 47 2.51 4.11 1.76
C LEU A 47 1.70 5.04 2.65
N LEU A 48 2.29 5.44 3.77
CA LEU A 48 1.75 6.41 4.70
C LEU A 48 2.90 7.28 5.21
N PRO A 49 2.82 8.63 5.11
CA PRO A 49 3.82 9.51 5.65
C PRO A 49 3.89 9.41 7.17
N TYR A 50 4.91 10.03 7.75
CA TYR A 50 4.98 10.15 9.20
C TYR A 50 3.74 10.88 9.73
N VAL A 51 3.05 10.24 10.65
CA VAL A 51 1.89 10.78 11.36
C VAL A 51 2.13 10.73 12.86
N GLU A 52 1.72 11.77 13.57
CA GLU A 52 1.76 11.83 15.03
C GLU A 52 0.39 11.52 15.61
N GLY A 53 0.38 10.84 16.74
CA GLY A 53 -0.83 10.50 17.48
C GLY A 53 -0.79 9.08 18.00
N LYS A 54 -1.90 8.64 18.56
CA LYS A 54 -2.15 7.27 19.00
C LYS A 54 -3.21 6.65 18.09
N GLY A 55 -2.91 5.52 17.50
CA GLY A 55 -3.83 4.94 16.53
C GLY A 55 -3.52 3.50 16.14
N ARG A 56 -4.10 3.12 15.02
CA ARG A 56 -3.85 1.83 14.38
C ARG A 56 -3.83 1.95 12.87
N TYR A 57 -2.85 1.37 12.25
CA TYR A 57 -2.79 1.23 10.81
C TYR A 57 -3.68 0.06 10.38
N LEU A 58 -4.57 0.32 9.46
CA LEU A 58 -5.59 -0.64 9.00
C LEU A 58 -5.27 -1.25 7.65
N GLY A 59 -4.17 -0.87 7.02
CA GLY A 59 -3.75 -1.50 5.79
C GLY A 59 -3.66 -0.59 4.58
N THR A 60 -3.47 -1.19 3.43
CA THR A 60 -3.26 -0.48 2.18
C THR A 60 -3.83 -1.24 0.99
N ASN A 61 -4.21 -0.49 -0.03
CA ASN A 61 -4.50 -0.97 -1.36
C ASN A 61 -3.44 -0.41 -2.32
N MET A 62 -2.81 -1.28 -3.10
CA MET A 62 -1.67 -0.96 -3.94
C MET A 62 -1.96 -1.28 -5.40
N GLY A 63 -1.74 -0.30 -6.29
CA GLY A 63 -1.73 -0.52 -7.72
C GLY A 63 -0.30 -0.38 -8.26
N VAL A 64 0.14 -1.35 -9.03
CA VAL A 64 1.48 -1.40 -9.60
C VAL A 64 1.39 -1.55 -11.11
N ARG A 65 2.13 -0.70 -11.82
CA ARG A 65 2.40 -0.91 -13.25
C ARG A 65 3.90 -1.02 -13.42
N CYS A 66 4.36 -2.21 -13.77
CA CYS A 66 5.78 -2.48 -13.93
C CYS A 66 6.24 -2.16 -15.35
N ASN A 67 7.53 -2.00 -15.50
CA ASN A 67 8.16 -1.94 -16.80
C ASN A 67 8.20 -3.34 -17.44
N THR A 68 7.39 -3.53 -18.47
CA THR A 68 7.27 -4.82 -19.16
C THR A 68 8.57 -5.30 -19.81
N LYS A 69 9.46 -4.38 -20.20
CA LYS A 69 10.76 -4.75 -20.80
C LYS A 69 11.73 -5.34 -19.78
N LEU A 70 11.59 -4.93 -18.52
CA LEU A 70 12.50 -5.37 -17.45
C LEU A 70 11.91 -6.54 -16.66
N TYR A 71 10.60 -6.56 -16.46
CA TYR A 71 9.94 -7.49 -15.56
C TYR A 71 9.00 -8.49 -16.24
N SER A 72 9.03 -8.60 -17.58
CA SER A 72 8.13 -9.53 -18.28
C SER A 72 8.29 -10.99 -17.84
N ASP A 73 9.53 -11.38 -17.53
CA ASP A 73 9.87 -12.76 -17.15
C ASP A 73 10.55 -12.85 -15.77
N THR A 74 10.46 -11.79 -14.97
CA THR A 74 11.10 -11.76 -13.66
C THR A 74 10.23 -11.05 -12.64
N TRP A 75 10.43 -11.39 -11.36
CA TRP A 75 9.67 -10.84 -10.26
C TRP A 75 10.10 -9.40 -9.93
N TRP A 76 9.13 -8.51 -9.79
CA TRP A 76 9.31 -7.07 -9.55
C TRP A 76 9.25 -6.69 -8.07
N GLY A 77 8.68 -7.54 -7.22
CA GLY A 77 8.22 -7.20 -5.88
C GLY A 77 9.02 -7.86 -4.75
N GLU A 78 10.35 -7.86 -4.83
CA GLU A 78 11.23 -8.30 -3.73
C GLU A 78 11.27 -7.30 -2.56
N GLY A 79 10.71 -6.12 -2.75
CA GLY A 79 10.75 -5.05 -1.75
C GLY A 79 9.87 -5.33 -0.54
N GLU A 80 10.42 -5.10 0.62
CA GLU A 80 9.79 -5.35 1.91
C GLU A 80 8.84 -4.21 2.33
N PHE A 81 7.71 -4.57 2.94
CA PHE A 81 6.90 -3.64 3.72
C PHE A 81 7.63 -3.28 5.01
N LYS A 82 7.64 -1.99 5.35
CA LYS A 82 8.27 -1.46 6.56
C LYS A 82 7.28 -0.63 7.36
N ALA A 83 7.16 -0.90 8.65
CA ALA A 83 6.42 -0.06 9.57
C ALA A 83 7.34 0.49 10.66
N TYR A 84 7.43 1.81 10.70
CA TYR A 84 8.16 2.57 11.70
C TYR A 84 7.17 3.00 12.78
N ILE A 85 7.42 2.62 14.02
CA ILE A 85 6.48 2.72 15.13
C ILE A 85 7.13 3.42 16.31
N ASP A 86 6.44 4.39 16.89
CA ASP A 86 6.75 4.97 18.22
C ASP A 86 8.20 5.43 18.39
N GLY A 87 8.72 6.17 17.42
CA GLY A 87 10.05 6.77 17.48
C GLY A 87 11.13 6.04 16.68
N ASP A 88 10.76 5.01 15.92
CA ASP A 88 11.67 4.38 14.98
C ASP A 88 12.20 5.40 13.96
N THR A 89 13.50 5.34 13.69
CA THR A 89 14.17 6.23 12.72
C THR A 89 14.85 5.46 11.60
N ASP A 90 15.93 4.75 11.91
CA ASP A 90 16.77 4.06 10.93
C ASP A 90 16.26 2.65 10.63
N TYR A 91 15.68 2.00 11.63
CA TYR A 91 15.19 0.64 11.52
C TYR A 91 13.72 0.56 11.87
N PRO A 92 12.88 -0.08 11.02
CA PRO A 92 11.47 -0.26 11.32
C PRO A 92 11.26 -1.36 12.37
N THR A 93 10.25 -1.21 13.20
CA THR A 93 9.79 -2.28 14.11
C THR A 93 9.28 -3.49 13.34
N ILE A 94 8.59 -3.28 12.21
CA ILE A 94 8.15 -4.36 11.33
C ILE A 94 8.85 -4.21 9.98
N CYS A 95 9.51 -5.30 9.57
CA CYS A 95 10.17 -5.42 8.29
C CYS A 95 9.76 -6.74 7.65
N GLY A 96 9.22 -6.68 6.45
CA GLY A 96 8.84 -7.87 5.68
C GLY A 96 10.00 -8.44 4.88
N THR A 97 9.69 -9.34 3.96
CA THR A 97 10.65 -9.99 3.06
C THR A 97 10.36 -9.73 1.59
N GLY A 98 9.10 -9.53 1.22
CA GLY A 98 8.69 -9.22 -0.14
C GLY A 98 7.27 -8.67 -0.17
N VAL A 99 6.89 -8.11 -1.30
CA VAL A 99 5.53 -7.57 -1.49
C VAL A 99 4.49 -8.68 -1.41
N GLU A 100 4.77 -9.83 -1.99
CA GLU A 100 3.89 -10.99 -1.95
C GLU A 100 3.70 -11.53 -0.54
N ASP A 101 4.75 -11.56 0.26
CA ASP A 101 4.67 -12.01 1.66
C ASP A 101 3.78 -11.09 2.47
N TYR A 102 3.90 -9.78 2.26
CA TYR A 102 3.04 -8.81 2.93
C TYR A 102 1.56 -9.01 2.58
N ILE A 103 1.26 -9.37 1.34
CA ILE A 103 -0.12 -9.59 0.88
C ILE A 103 -0.65 -10.97 1.26
N GLY A 104 0.21 -11.90 1.66
CA GLY A 104 -0.15 -13.24 2.10
C GLY A 104 -0.05 -14.31 1.02
N THR A 105 0.78 -14.09 0.01
CA THR A 105 1.17 -15.10 -0.98
C THR A 105 2.64 -15.46 -0.83
N ALA A 106 3.18 -16.27 -1.74
CA ALA A 106 4.59 -16.64 -1.82
C ALA A 106 4.96 -16.93 -3.27
N TRP A 107 6.23 -16.74 -3.61
CA TRP A 107 6.75 -17.02 -4.95
C TRP A 107 6.07 -16.20 -6.07
N GLY A 108 5.77 -14.95 -5.78
CA GLY A 108 5.09 -14.01 -6.66
C GLY A 108 3.60 -13.85 -6.34
N GLN A 109 2.89 -13.16 -7.23
CA GLN A 109 1.47 -12.89 -7.13
C GLN A 109 0.68 -13.71 -8.13
N ASP A 110 -0.59 -13.97 -7.82
CA ASP A 110 -1.58 -14.48 -8.74
C ASP A 110 -2.95 -13.84 -8.44
N TYR A 111 -3.93 -14.09 -9.31
CA TYR A 111 -5.29 -13.60 -9.07
C TYR A 111 -5.93 -14.35 -7.91
N TYR A 112 -6.30 -13.63 -6.88
CA TYR A 112 -7.11 -14.14 -5.77
C TYR A 112 -7.77 -12.99 -5.03
N TYR A 113 -8.77 -13.27 -4.24
CA TYR A 113 -9.36 -12.30 -3.32
C TYR A 113 -9.93 -13.00 -2.10
N ASP A 114 -9.80 -12.33 -0.97
CA ASP A 114 -10.39 -12.69 0.31
C ASP A 114 -10.86 -11.41 1.01
N LEU A 115 -11.48 -11.54 2.18
CA LEU A 115 -12.06 -10.42 2.91
C LEU A 115 -11.03 -9.34 3.27
N TYR A 116 -9.81 -9.73 3.63
CA TYR A 116 -8.79 -8.83 4.13
C TYR A 116 -7.52 -8.75 3.29
N CYS A 117 -7.35 -9.59 2.33
CA CYS A 117 -6.21 -9.55 1.42
C CYS A 117 -6.58 -10.10 0.05
N GLY A 118 -5.85 -9.69 -0.98
CA GLY A 118 -6.09 -10.19 -2.32
C GLY A 118 -5.35 -9.44 -3.39
N CYS A 119 -5.36 -10.03 -4.60
CA CYS A 119 -4.85 -9.47 -5.83
C CYS A 119 -5.94 -9.56 -6.92
N PRO A 120 -6.94 -8.65 -6.90
CA PRO A 120 -8.08 -8.69 -7.83
C PRO A 120 -7.74 -8.27 -9.26
N VAL A 121 -6.57 -7.68 -9.48
CA VAL A 121 -6.06 -7.38 -10.82
C VAL A 121 -4.68 -7.98 -10.96
N TYR A 122 -4.52 -8.87 -11.92
CA TYR A 122 -3.26 -9.52 -12.22
C TYR A 122 -3.11 -9.71 -13.73
N ASP A 123 -2.69 -8.64 -14.41
CA ASP A 123 -2.43 -8.63 -15.84
C ASP A 123 -0.94 -8.83 -16.11
N LYS A 124 -0.56 -10.08 -16.40
CA LYS A 124 0.83 -10.44 -16.74
C LYS A 124 1.31 -9.80 -18.04
N THR A 125 0.41 -9.58 -19.00
CA THR A 125 0.79 -9.05 -20.31
C THR A 125 1.21 -7.60 -20.22
N ASN A 126 0.43 -6.80 -19.51
CA ASN A 126 0.68 -5.39 -19.32
C ASN A 126 1.46 -5.11 -18.01
N MET A 127 1.72 -6.13 -17.21
CA MET A 127 2.34 -6.03 -15.89
C MET A 127 1.64 -5.00 -15.00
N GLU A 128 0.29 -5.09 -14.98
CA GLU A 128 -0.57 -4.27 -14.15
C GLU A 128 -1.19 -5.13 -13.05
N LEU A 129 -0.96 -4.72 -11.82
CA LEU A 129 -1.41 -5.44 -10.64
C LEU A 129 -2.12 -4.47 -9.69
N CYS A 130 -3.16 -4.99 -9.04
CA CYS A 130 -3.77 -4.31 -7.90
C CYS A 130 -3.95 -5.33 -6.78
N PHE A 131 -3.48 -5.00 -5.59
CA PHE A 131 -3.54 -5.90 -4.44
C PHE A 131 -3.73 -5.10 -3.16
N TYR A 132 -4.28 -5.75 -2.15
CA TYR A 132 -4.61 -5.11 -0.89
C TYR A 132 -4.33 -6.03 0.30
N ARG A 133 -4.01 -5.41 1.43
CA ARG A 133 -4.07 -6.02 2.74
C ARG A 133 -4.69 -5.04 3.72
N PHE A 134 -5.74 -5.50 4.40
CA PHE A 134 -6.43 -4.76 5.45
C PHE A 134 -6.19 -5.44 6.79
N HIS A 135 -5.51 -4.76 7.67
CA HIS A 135 -5.19 -5.19 9.03
C HIS A 135 -6.38 -4.98 9.99
N VAL A 136 -7.60 -5.35 9.57
CA VAL A 136 -8.79 -5.23 10.41
C VAL A 136 -8.77 -6.25 11.55
N PRO A 137 -8.45 -7.54 11.29
CA PRO A 137 -8.32 -8.53 12.35
C PRO A 137 -7.01 -8.44 13.13
N ASP A 138 -5.96 -7.85 12.55
CA ASP A 138 -4.61 -7.76 13.09
C ASP A 138 -4.02 -6.33 12.98
N PRO A 139 -4.65 -5.30 13.56
CA PRO A 139 -4.20 -3.93 13.43
C PRO A 139 -2.79 -3.72 13.94
N ILE A 140 -2.02 -2.87 13.24
CA ILE A 140 -0.71 -2.42 13.72
C ILE A 140 -0.92 -1.18 14.58
N TYR A 141 -0.78 -1.33 15.88
CA TYR A 141 -0.99 -0.25 16.86
C TYR A 141 0.26 0.60 17.05
N PHE A 142 0.03 1.88 17.28
CA PHE A 142 1.07 2.84 17.66
C PHE A 142 0.55 3.81 18.72
N ASN A 143 1.45 4.36 19.55
CA ASN A 143 1.08 5.20 20.69
C ASN A 143 1.50 6.67 20.53
N SER A 144 2.46 6.96 19.66
CA SER A 144 2.97 8.31 19.46
C SER A 144 3.14 8.70 18.01
N ASN A 145 3.57 7.77 17.16
CA ASN A 145 3.76 8.05 15.75
C ASN A 145 3.84 6.77 14.91
N PHE A 146 3.57 6.93 13.63
CA PHE A 146 3.61 5.84 12.67
C PHE A 146 4.04 6.32 11.28
N LYS A 147 4.74 5.47 10.55
CA LYS A 147 5.04 5.63 9.13
C LYS A 147 5.08 4.27 8.47
N ALA A 148 4.59 4.15 7.25
CA ALA A 148 4.70 2.93 6.45
C ALA A 148 5.33 3.19 5.08
N THR A 149 6.24 2.32 4.68
CA THR A 149 6.88 2.35 3.37
C THR A 149 6.93 0.97 2.75
N ILE A 150 7.19 0.93 1.44
CA ILE A 150 7.53 -0.30 0.74
C ILE A 150 8.79 -0.09 -0.08
N GLN A 151 9.71 -1.02 0.03
CA GLN A 151 10.98 -0.95 -0.66
C GLN A 151 10.80 -1.19 -2.16
N GLN A 152 11.56 -0.47 -2.96
CA GLN A 152 11.47 -0.47 -4.41
C GLN A 152 12.58 -1.31 -5.04
N ILE A 153 12.53 -2.63 -4.84
CA ILE A 153 13.46 -3.58 -5.47
C ILE A 153 12.69 -4.74 -6.12
N GLY A 154 13.30 -5.33 -7.12
CA GLY A 154 12.85 -6.55 -7.79
C GLY A 154 14.01 -7.51 -7.97
N ALA A 155 13.75 -8.65 -8.62
CA ALA A 155 14.77 -9.66 -8.91
C ALA A 155 15.86 -9.18 -9.90
N VAL A 156 15.64 -8.05 -10.56
CA VAL A 156 16.63 -7.39 -11.43
C VAL A 156 16.90 -5.97 -10.96
N ASP A 157 18.14 -5.53 -11.11
CA ASP A 157 18.53 -4.18 -10.74
C ASP A 157 17.97 -3.15 -11.72
N ARG A 158 17.41 -2.04 -11.19
CA ARG A 158 16.92 -0.91 -11.98
C ARG A 158 18.00 0.11 -12.33
N ASP A 159 19.25 -0.11 -11.95
CA ASP A 159 20.36 0.83 -12.22
C ASP A 159 20.67 1.00 -13.70
N ASP A 160 20.19 0.09 -14.54
CA ASP A 160 20.37 0.17 -15.99
C ASP A 160 19.22 0.88 -16.68
N TYR A 161 19.38 2.16 -16.96
CA TYR A 161 18.66 2.95 -17.97
C TYR A 161 17.14 2.80 -18.16
N PHE A 162 16.36 3.83 -17.85
CA PHE A 162 15.00 4.11 -18.37
C PHE A 162 13.81 3.33 -17.82
N HIS A 163 13.79 2.84 -16.59
CA HIS A 163 12.73 1.93 -16.20
C HIS A 163 11.96 2.34 -14.95
N HIS A 164 10.71 2.60 -15.16
CA HIS A 164 9.79 3.21 -14.23
C HIS A 164 8.69 2.23 -13.84
N ALA A 165 8.62 1.83 -12.59
CA ALA A 165 7.40 1.33 -12.03
C ALA A 165 6.49 2.52 -11.69
N GLN A 166 5.24 2.46 -12.09
CA GLN A 166 4.24 3.42 -11.66
C GLN A 166 3.47 2.79 -10.52
N LEU A 167 3.58 3.35 -9.33
CA LEU A 167 2.89 2.83 -8.16
C LEU A 167 1.76 3.77 -7.75
N LEU A 168 0.60 3.19 -7.48
CA LEU A 168 -0.58 3.85 -6.96
C LEU A 168 -0.93 3.20 -5.63
N TYR A 169 -0.99 3.98 -4.56
CA TYR A 169 -1.30 3.44 -3.24
C TYR A 169 -2.40 4.23 -2.54
N LEU A 170 -3.24 3.52 -1.83
CA LEU A 170 -4.18 4.07 -0.87
C LEU A 170 -3.92 3.39 0.48
N SER A 171 -3.51 4.17 1.46
CA SER A 171 -3.35 3.69 2.84
C SER A 171 -4.52 4.11 3.71
N LEU A 172 -4.90 3.25 4.64
CA LEU A 172 -5.99 3.45 5.57
C LEU A 172 -5.46 3.44 7.01
N ILE A 173 -5.90 4.40 7.80
CA ILE A 173 -5.43 4.58 9.17
C ILE A 173 -6.56 5.08 10.07
N HIS A 174 -6.55 4.66 11.34
CA HIS A 174 -7.32 5.27 12.42
C HIS A 174 -6.39 5.95 13.41
N ILE A 175 -6.59 7.22 13.63
CA ILE A 175 -5.88 8.03 14.62
C ILE A 175 -6.86 8.57 15.66
#